data_ef94e30410708ddd906fe95afe359dde
#
_entry.id   ef94e30410708ddd906fe95afe359dde
#
_cell.length_a   1.000
_cell.length_b   1.000
_cell.length_c   1.000
_cell.angle_alpha   90.00
_cell.angle_beta   90.00
_cell.angle_gamma   90.00
#
_symmetry.space_group_name_H-M   'P 1'
#
loop_
_entity.id
_entity.type
_entity.pdbx_description
1 polymer ?
#
loop_
_entity_poly.entity_id
_entity_poly.type
_entity_poly.pdbx_seq_one_letter_code
_entity_poly.pdbx_strand_id
1 'polypeptide(L)'
;MLTLYLVEALLPIILIAWLAIWPPRSAIAFWVQSIAIGMTLLALSFVGIWTFPPWWTLYAFGALLAVTVGVRLALKRALTPWPRGIAAWMVLSGFAGFGLYVANEIRVAYAATAIPSERQVDLASPLGPGTYLVANGGSAVSVNAHAELLDQSIPAHRPYWGTAHGVDLVALDRWGLRANGVMPADPRRYVIFGRPVIAPCAGDVVEAIDGLPDMLVPEVDRDHLAGNHVILRCAGAEILLGHFQAGSVEVRAGQRLKIGDAVARVGNSGNTSEPHLHINAQQPGTSKAPFSGAPIPIRIEGRYLVRNSRLIVRAHGNQP
;
A
#
# COMPACT_ATOMS: atom_id res chain seq x y z
N MET A 1 -4.03 11.84 0.49
CA MET A 1 -5.00 10.73 0.73
C MET A 1 -6.35 10.98 0.07
N LEU A 2 -7.14 12.03 0.43
CA LEU A 2 -8.48 12.23 -0.16
C LEU A 2 -8.47 12.32 -1.69
N THR A 3 -7.52 13.05 -2.29
CA THR A 3 -7.37 13.14 -3.76
C THR A 3 -7.15 11.77 -4.41
N LEU A 4 -6.36 10.91 -3.78
CA LEU A 4 -6.11 9.55 -4.28
C LEU A 4 -7.40 8.71 -4.25
N TYR A 5 -8.15 8.75 -3.15
CA TYR A 5 -9.43 8.04 -3.05
C TYR A 5 -10.46 8.52 -4.08
N LEU A 6 -10.49 9.84 -4.35
CA LEU A 6 -11.35 10.38 -5.40
C LEU A 6 -10.95 9.88 -6.78
N VAL A 7 -9.64 9.83 -7.09
CA VAL A 7 -9.15 9.28 -8.37
C VAL A 7 -9.48 7.79 -8.49
N GLU A 8 -9.26 7.00 -7.45
CA GLU A 8 -9.55 5.56 -7.46
C GLU A 8 -11.04 5.24 -7.64
N ALA A 9 -11.93 6.08 -7.09
CA ALA A 9 -13.36 5.89 -7.22
C ALA A 9 -13.93 6.52 -8.51
N LEU A 10 -13.60 7.79 -8.76
CA LEU A 10 -14.28 8.57 -9.81
C LEU A 10 -13.73 8.30 -11.22
N LEU A 11 -12.41 8.12 -11.36
CA LEU A 11 -11.82 7.91 -12.70
C LEU A 11 -12.39 6.67 -13.41
N PRO A 12 -12.46 5.48 -12.77
CA PRO A 12 -13.11 4.33 -13.38
C PRO A 12 -14.58 4.58 -13.75
N ILE A 13 -15.34 5.20 -12.86
CA ILE A 13 -16.76 5.51 -13.09
C ILE A 13 -16.91 6.41 -14.30
N ILE A 14 -16.12 7.50 -14.38
CA ILE A 14 -16.18 8.48 -15.48
C ILE A 14 -15.83 7.80 -16.81
N LEU A 15 -14.76 7.02 -16.85
CA LEU A 15 -14.31 6.37 -18.07
C LEU A 15 -15.30 5.31 -18.57
N ILE A 16 -15.86 4.50 -17.67
CA ILE A 16 -16.84 3.48 -18.02
C ILE A 16 -18.16 4.14 -18.44
N ALA A 17 -18.61 5.18 -17.71
CA ALA A 17 -19.79 5.94 -18.08
C ALA A 17 -19.63 6.63 -19.45
N TRP A 18 -18.45 7.18 -19.72
CA TRP A 18 -18.14 7.73 -21.06
C TRP A 18 -18.35 6.68 -22.16
N LEU A 19 -17.78 5.49 -21.99
CA LEU A 19 -17.91 4.41 -22.96
C LEU A 19 -19.37 3.94 -23.11
N ALA A 20 -20.14 3.94 -22.02
CA ALA A 20 -21.55 3.52 -22.03
C ALA A 20 -22.48 4.54 -22.71
N ILE A 21 -22.30 5.83 -22.40
CA ILE A 21 -23.22 6.92 -22.84
C ILE A 21 -22.85 7.42 -24.25
N TRP A 22 -21.57 7.55 -24.53
CA TRP A 22 -21.04 8.03 -25.82
C TRP A 22 -20.15 7.00 -26.52
N PRO A 23 -20.66 5.78 -26.80
CA PRO A 23 -19.85 4.75 -27.42
C PRO A 23 -19.39 5.17 -28.81
N PRO A 24 -18.13 4.94 -29.18
CA PRO A 24 -17.61 5.22 -30.51
C PRO A 24 -18.41 4.49 -31.60
N ARG A 25 -18.52 5.14 -32.76
CA ARG A 25 -19.19 4.58 -33.95
C ARG A 25 -18.26 3.72 -34.81
N SER A 26 -16.95 3.74 -34.57
CA SER A 26 -15.97 2.88 -35.23
C SER A 26 -15.45 1.76 -34.36
N ALA A 27 -15.20 0.61 -34.98
CA ALA A 27 -14.73 -0.58 -34.29
C ALA A 27 -13.36 -0.34 -33.61
N ILE A 28 -12.42 0.26 -34.36
CA ILE A 28 -11.08 0.55 -33.80
C ILE A 28 -11.14 1.48 -32.60
N ALA A 29 -11.95 2.57 -32.65
CA ALA A 29 -12.07 3.50 -31.53
C ALA A 29 -12.76 2.85 -30.33
N PHE A 30 -13.74 1.97 -30.55
CA PHE A 30 -14.41 1.22 -29.47
C PHE A 30 -13.42 0.31 -28.73
N TRP A 31 -12.62 -0.47 -29.44
CA TRP A 31 -11.68 -1.37 -28.84
C TRP A 31 -10.51 -0.63 -28.17
N VAL A 32 -9.98 0.42 -28.81
CA VAL A 32 -8.90 1.24 -28.19
C VAL A 32 -9.38 1.86 -26.89
N GLN A 33 -10.59 2.42 -26.81
CA GLN A 33 -11.13 2.98 -25.57
C GLN A 33 -11.36 1.88 -24.53
N SER A 34 -11.98 0.76 -24.91
CA SER A 34 -12.23 -0.35 -23.99
C SER A 34 -10.94 -0.91 -23.39
N ILE A 35 -9.91 -1.09 -24.21
CA ILE A 35 -8.58 -1.56 -23.79
C ILE A 35 -7.92 -0.53 -22.88
N ALA A 36 -7.92 0.76 -23.26
CA ALA A 36 -7.32 1.81 -22.43
C ALA A 36 -7.98 1.91 -21.03
N ILE A 37 -9.31 1.75 -20.96
CA ILE A 37 -10.03 1.71 -19.69
C ILE A 37 -9.65 0.45 -18.90
N GLY A 38 -9.60 -0.71 -19.52
CA GLY A 38 -9.16 -1.95 -18.88
C GLY A 38 -7.72 -1.86 -18.34
N MET A 39 -6.82 -1.26 -19.11
CA MET A 39 -5.45 -0.99 -18.69
C MET A 39 -5.39 0.00 -17.52
N THR A 40 -6.28 1.01 -17.48
CA THR A 40 -6.38 1.94 -16.33
C THR A 40 -6.78 1.18 -15.06
N LEU A 41 -7.76 0.28 -15.13
CA LEU A 41 -8.12 -0.56 -13.99
C LEU A 41 -6.95 -1.46 -13.55
N LEU A 42 -6.20 -2.02 -14.51
CA LEU A 42 -5.02 -2.81 -14.22
C LEU A 42 -3.91 -1.97 -13.57
N ALA A 43 -3.64 -0.75 -14.05
CA ALA A 43 -2.68 0.16 -13.42
C ALA A 43 -3.10 0.50 -11.99
N LEU A 44 -4.37 0.85 -11.77
CA LEU A 44 -4.91 1.13 -10.45
C LEU A 44 -4.82 -0.07 -9.50
N SER A 45 -4.81 -1.31 -10.00
CA SER A 45 -4.60 -2.50 -9.17
C SER A 45 -3.19 -2.57 -8.55
N PHE A 46 -2.21 -1.94 -9.19
CA PHE A 46 -0.84 -1.84 -8.66
C PHE A 46 -0.61 -0.58 -7.84
N VAL A 47 -0.99 0.59 -8.38
CA VAL A 47 -0.59 1.88 -7.80
C VAL A 47 -1.60 2.44 -6.82
N GLY A 48 -2.88 2.10 -6.92
CA GLY A 48 -3.92 2.53 -6.01
C GLY A 48 -3.71 1.98 -4.59
N ILE A 49 -4.23 2.69 -3.59
CA ILE A 49 -4.23 2.24 -2.20
C ILE A 49 -5.66 1.80 -1.84
N TRP A 50 -6.02 0.57 -2.16
CA TRP A 50 -7.37 0.02 -2.01
C TRP A 50 -7.75 -0.22 -0.53
N THR A 51 -7.51 0.79 0.28
CA THR A 51 -8.00 0.90 1.66
C THR A 51 -9.34 1.64 1.73
N PHE A 52 -9.59 2.53 0.73
CA PHE A 52 -10.87 3.16 0.42
C PHE A 52 -10.84 3.72 -1.02
N PRO A 53 -11.81 3.35 -1.89
CA PRO A 53 -12.83 2.31 -1.65
C PRO A 53 -12.23 0.93 -1.38
N PRO A 54 -13.01 -0.02 -0.82
CA PRO A 54 -12.45 -1.31 -0.44
C PRO A 54 -11.91 -2.08 -1.65
N TRP A 55 -10.91 -2.92 -1.43
CA TRP A 55 -10.14 -3.65 -2.45
C TRP A 55 -10.98 -4.39 -3.51
N TRP A 56 -12.16 -4.89 -3.16
CA TRP A 56 -13.05 -5.60 -4.08
C TRP A 56 -13.75 -4.69 -5.09
N THR A 57 -13.78 -3.36 -4.86
CA THR A 57 -14.39 -2.37 -5.76
C THR A 57 -13.74 -2.40 -7.14
N LEU A 58 -12.45 -2.71 -7.22
CA LEU A 58 -11.75 -2.88 -8.50
C LEU A 58 -12.38 -3.96 -9.36
N TYR A 59 -12.78 -5.10 -8.76
CA TYR A 59 -13.46 -6.18 -9.48
C TYR A 59 -14.86 -5.77 -9.92
N ALA A 60 -15.56 -4.95 -9.12
CA ALA A 60 -16.85 -4.39 -9.51
C ALA A 60 -16.72 -3.47 -10.74
N PHE A 61 -15.68 -2.63 -10.81
CA PHE A 61 -15.40 -1.82 -11.99
C PHE A 61 -15.06 -2.68 -13.21
N GLY A 62 -14.27 -3.75 -13.04
CA GLY A 62 -13.98 -4.71 -14.11
C GLY A 62 -15.24 -5.38 -14.65
N ALA A 63 -16.13 -5.82 -13.76
CA ALA A 63 -17.42 -6.40 -14.14
C ALA A 63 -18.30 -5.37 -14.87
N LEU A 64 -18.37 -4.12 -14.37
CA LEU A 64 -19.13 -3.05 -15.02
C LEU A 64 -18.60 -2.73 -16.44
N LEU A 65 -17.29 -2.70 -16.60
CA LEU A 65 -16.68 -2.53 -17.95
C LEU A 65 -17.05 -3.71 -18.87
N ALA A 66 -16.95 -4.94 -18.38
CA ALA A 66 -17.30 -6.14 -19.14
C ALA A 66 -18.77 -6.13 -19.57
N VAL A 67 -19.69 -5.76 -18.67
CA VAL A 67 -21.11 -5.60 -18.99
C VAL A 67 -21.31 -4.51 -20.03
N THR A 68 -20.67 -3.35 -19.90
CA THR A 68 -20.76 -2.22 -20.84
C THR A 68 -20.32 -2.66 -22.25
N VAL A 69 -19.18 -3.35 -22.36
CA VAL A 69 -18.69 -3.90 -23.64
C VAL A 69 -19.63 -4.97 -24.16
N GLY A 70 -20.06 -5.90 -23.33
CA GLY A 70 -20.98 -7.00 -23.72
C GLY A 70 -22.32 -6.51 -24.24
N VAL A 71 -22.94 -5.55 -23.57
CA VAL A 71 -24.21 -4.93 -24.02
C VAL A 71 -24.02 -4.26 -25.39
N ARG A 72 -22.89 -3.55 -25.58
CA ARG A 72 -22.60 -2.91 -26.87
C ARG A 72 -22.47 -3.91 -28.01
N LEU A 73 -21.81 -5.03 -27.76
CA LEU A 73 -21.67 -6.11 -28.76
C LEU A 73 -23.01 -6.82 -29.03
N ALA A 74 -23.80 -7.08 -27.98
CA ALA A 74 -25.11 -7.74 -28.09
C ALA A 74 -26.12 -6.91 -28.89
N LEU A 75 -26.08 -5.59 -28.80
CA LEU A 75 -26.96 -4.70 -29.58
C LEU A 75 -26.68 -4.71 -31.09
N LYS A 76 -25.64 -5.38 -31.54
CA LYS A 76 -25.26 -5.57 -32.98
C LYS A 76 -25.32 -4.29 -33.79
N ARG A 77 -25.11 -3.11 -33.19
CA ARG A 77 -25.10 -1.85 -33.95
C ARG A 77 -23.91 -1.84 -34.89
N ALA A 78 -24.16 -1.62 -36.17
CA ALA A 78 -23.12 -1.58 -37.21
C ALA A 78 -22.04 -0.55 -36.82
N LEU A 79 -20.80 -1.02 -36.72
CA LEU A 79 -19.63 -0.17 -36.52
C LEU A 79 -18.93 0.03 -37.86
N THR A 80 -18.55 1.26 -38.14
CA THR A 80 -17.62 1.50 -39.25
C THR A 80 -16.23 1.03 -38.82
N PRO A 81 -15.38 0.46 -39.73
CA PRO A 81 -14.02 0.08 -39.38
C PRO A 81 -13.21 1.23 -38.76
N TRP A 82 -13.29 2.41 -39.40
CA TRP A 82 -12.49 3.59 -39.09
C TRP A 82 -13.34 4.75 -38.56
N PRO A 83 -12.76 5.66 -37.73
CA PRO A 83 -13.41 6.91 -37.34
C PRO A 83 -13.75 7.79 -38.55
N ARG A 84 -14.85 8.51 -38.44
CA ARG A 84 -15.26 9.52 -39.44
C ARG A 84 -15.22 10.92 -38.82
N GLY A 85 -14.49 11.82 -39.43
CA GLY A 85 -14.32 13.21 -39.02
C GLY A 85 -13.19 13.41 -37.96
N ILE A 86 -12.68 14.64 -37.93
CA ILE A 86 -11.49 15.03 -37.16
C ILE A 86 -11.68 14.76 -35.68
N ALA A 87 -12.83 15.12 -35.10
CA ALA A 87 -13.10 14.93 -33.65
C ALA A 87 -13.01 13.46 -33.22
N ALA A 88 -13.49 12.51 -34.05
CA ALA A 88 -13.40 11.08 -33.76
C ALA A 88 -11.95 10.56 -33.80
N TRP A 89 -11.13 11.09 -34.69
CA TRP A 89 -9.70 10.79 -34.76
C TRP A 89 -8.95 11.40 -33.56
N MET A 90 -9.30 12.63 -33.13
CA MET A 90 -8.70 13.25 -31.93
C MET A 90 -8.99 12.42 -30.67
N VAL A 91 -10.24 11.96 -30.48
CA VAL A 91 -10.62 11.11 -29.34
C VAL A 91 -9.87 9.77 -29.41
N LEU A 92 -9.80 9.13 -30.57
CA LEU A 92 -9.03 7.89 -30.75
C LEU A 92 -7.56 8.08 -30.37
N SER A 93 -6.92 9.14 -30.92
CA SER A 93 -5.50 9.43 -30.63
C SER A 93 -5.27 9.74 -29.15
N GLY A 94 -6.19 10.47 -28.51
CA GLY A 94 -6.13 10.74 -27.07
C GLY A 94 -6.17 9.45 -26.24
N PHE A 95 -7.11 8.55 -26.51
CA PHE A 95 -7.18 7.27 -25.80
C PHE A 95 -6.02 6.34 -26.13
N ALA A 96 -5.50 6.36 -27.36
CA ALA A 96 -4.32 5.58 -27.71
C ALA A 96 -3.07 6.07 -26.95
N GLY A 97 -2.83 7.40 -26.95
CA GLY A 97 -1.72 8.00 -26.20
C GLY A 97 -1.85 7.75 -24.69
N PHE A 98 -3.04 7.92 -24.14
CA PHE A 98 -3.34 7.61 -22.74
C PHE A 98 -3.09 6.13 -22.42
N GLY A 99 -3.55 5.22 -23.30
CA GLY A 99 -3.32 3.78 -23.14
C GLY A 99 -1.82 3.42 -23.14
N LEU A 100 -1.02 4.05 -24.01
CA LEU A 100 0.43 3.84 -24.05
C LEU A 100 1.12 4.36 -22.77
N TYR A 101 0.70 5.53 -22.26
CA TYR A 101 1.16 6.05 -20.99
C TYR A 101 0.86 5.06 -19.84
N VAL A 102 -0.40 4.62 -19.73
CA VAL A 102 -0.83 3.67 -18.71
C VAL A 102 -0.09 2.32 -18.83
N ALA A 103 0.20 1.86 -20.06
CA ALA A 103 0.99 0.65 -20.30
C ALA A 103 2.41 0.77 -19.68
N ASN A 104 3.03 1.93 -19.82
CA ASN A 104 4.33 2.19 -19.21
C ASN A 104 4.23 2.19 -17.68
N GLU A 105 3.21 2.83 -17.10
CA GLU A 105 2.97 2.81 -15.64
C GLU A 105 2.77 1.39 -15.11
N ILE A 106 2.00 0.55 -15.82
CA ILE A 106 1.84 -0.88 -15.47
C ILE A 106 3.20 -1.58 -15.47
N ARG A 107 4.01 -1.36 -16.51
CA ARG A 107 5.34 -1.98 -16.62
C ARG A 107 6.24 -1.60 -15.44
N VAL A 108 6.28 -0.32 -15.07
CA VAL A 108 7.08 0.20 -13.96
C VAL A 108 6.56 -0.37 -12.63
N ALA A 109 5.25 -0.31 -12.40
CA ALA A 109 4.64 -0.81 -11.18
C ALA A 109 4.79 -2.34 -11.04
N TYR A 110 4.66 -3.09 -12.13
CA TYR A 110 4.88 -4.53 -12.14
C TYR A 110 6.34 -4.88 -11.81
N ALA A 111 7.31 -4.18 -12.41
CA ALA A 111 8.73 -4.38 -12.07
C ALA A 111 9.01 -4.13 -10.58
N ALA A 112 8.33 -3.16 -9.98
CA ALA A 112 8.47 -2.83 -8.55
C ALA A 112 7.90 -3.91 -7.60
N THR A 113 7.14 -4.89 -8.10
CA THR A 113 6.67 -6.04 -7.31
C THR A 113 7.71 -7.14 -7.15
N ALA A 114 8.77 -7.11 -7.95
CA ALA A 114 9.86 -8.05 -7.82
C ALA A 114 10.67 -7.78 -6.55
N ILE A 115 11.00 -8.86 -5.83
CA ILE A 115 11.86 -8.75 -4.66
C ILE A 115 13.27 -8.35 -5.11
N PRO A 116 13.91 -7.36 -4.48
CA PRO A 116 15.31 -7.03 -4.76
C PRO A 116 16.23 -8.25 -4.54
N SER A 117 17.30 -8.33 -5.33
CA SER A 117 18.24 -9.44 -5.29
C SER A 117 19.18 -9.46 -4.07
N GLU A 118 19.14 -8.39 -3.27
CA GLU A 118 19.94 -8.22 -2.08
C GLU A 118 19.53 -9.21 -0.98
N ARG A 119 20.37 -9.30 0.08
CA ARG A 119 20.04 -10.07 1.29
C ARG A 119 18.67 -9.67 1.80
N GLN A 120 17.85 -10.65 2.14
CA GLN A 120 16.50 -10.47 2.69
C GLN A 120 16.45 -10.98 4.13
N VAL A 121 15.47 -10.49 4.88
CA VAL A 121 15.15 -11.00 6.23
C VAL A 121 13.75 -11.59 6.21
N ASP A 122 13.66 -12.86 6.69
CA ASP A 122 12.38 -13.54 6.90
C ASP A 122 11.87 -13.25 8.32
N LEU A 123 10.63 -12.78 8.40
CA LEU A 123 9.95 -12.42 9.64
C LEU A 123 8.65 -13.19 9.79
N ALA A 124 8.31 -13.55 11.01
CA ALA A 124 6.95 -13.94 11.34
C ALA A 124 6.01 -12.72 11.27
N SER A 125 4.70 -12.94 11.24
CA SER A 125 3.76 -11.83 11.31
C SER A 125 3.93 -11.03 12.61
N PRO A 126 4.08 -9.70 12.53
CA PRO A 126 4.09 -8.83 13.71
C PRO A 126 2.69 -8.60 14.30
N LEU A 127 1.65 -9.12 13.68
CA LEU A 127 0.25 -8.95 14.05
C LEU A 127 -0.43 -10.31 14.21
N GLY A 128 -1.35 -10.38 15.17
CA GLY A 128 -2.15 -11.57 15.44
C GLY A 128 -3.18 -11.88 14.35
N PRO A 129 -4.10 -12.84 14.59
CA PRO A 129 -5.09 -13.28 13.62
C PRO A 129 -5.93 -12.15 13.05
N GLY A 130 -6.08 -12.12 11.72
CA GLY A 130 -6.81 -11.07 11.02
C GLY A 130 -6.50 -11.02 9.53
N THR A 131 -7.17 -10.10 8.84
CA THR A 131 -6.90 -9.76 7.44
C THR A 131 -6.27 -8.38 7.39
N TYR A 132 -5.11 -8.28 6.77
CA TYR A 132 -4.36 -7.05 6.63
C TYR A 132 -4.12 -6.75 5.16
N LEU A 133 -4.12 -5.45 4.81
CA LEU A 133 -3.76 -4.95 3.50
C LEU A 133 -2.46 -4.17 3.60
N VAL A 134 -1.60 -4.34 2.62
CA VAL A 134 -0.38 -3.56 2.48
C VAL A 134 -0.71 -2.24 1.79
N ALA A 135 -0.59 -1.13 2.51
CA ALA A 135 -0.80 0.22 1.97
C ALA A 135 0.45 0.73 1.24
N ASN A 136 1.64 0.47 1.80
CA ASN A 136 2.94 0.68 1.16
C ASN A 136 3.77 -0.59 1.27
N GLY A 137 4.46 -0.93 0.19
CA GLY A 137 5.34 -2.10 0.08
C GLY A 137 5.74 -2.32 -1.37
N GLY A 138 6.90 -2.92 -1.58
CA GLY A 138 7.52 -3.05 -2.89
C GLY A 138 8.79 -2.22 -3.02
N SER A 139 9.44 -2.28 -4.19
CA SER A 139 10.81 -1.77 -4.39
C SER A 139 10.89 -0.43 -5.13
N ALA A 140 9.77 0.21 -5.48
CA ALA A 140 9.78 1.50 -6.17
C ALA A 140 8.65 2.43 -5.70
N VAL A 141 8.83 3.74 -5.89
CA VAL A 141 7.94 4.81 -5.42
C VAL A 141 6.50 4.66 -5.92
N SER A 142 6.30 4.07 -7.10
CA SER A 142 4.96 3.84 -7.66
C SER A 142 4.06 2.95 -6.78
N VAL A 143 4.66 2.06 -5.97
CA VAL A 143 3.95 1.11 -5.09
C VAL A 143 4.35 1.23 -3.63
N ASN A 144 5.39 1.98 -3.31
CA ASN A 144 5.91 2.18 -1.96
C ASN A 144 6.50 3.57 -1.81
N ALA A 145 5.81 4.46 -1.09
CA ALA A 145 6.29 5.82 -0.88
C ALA A 145 7.66 5.87 -0.17
N HIS A 146 7.96 4.89 0.70
CA HIS A 146 9.25 4.82 1.39
C HIS A 146 10.43 4.63 0.43
N ALA A 147 10.20 4.08 -0.77
CA ALA A 147 11.26 3.87 -1.76
C ALA A 147 11.89 5.18 -2.30
N GLU A 148 11.29 6.35 -2.05
CA GLU A 148 11.93 7.64 -2.34
C GLU A 148 13.25 7.81 -1.58
N LEU A 149 13.34 7.20 -0.38
CA LEU A 149 14.53 7.23 0.48
C LEU A 149 15.72 6.43 -0.07
N LEU A 150 15.53 5.66 -1.16
CA LEU A 150 16.65 5.04 -1.89
C LEU A 150 17.53 6.07 -2.62
N ASP A 151 16.98 7.24 -2.93
CA ASP A 151 17.75 8.33 -3.54
C ASP A 151 18.60 9.06 -2.48
N GLN A 152 19.83 8.59 -2.28
CA GLN A 152 20.80 9.13 -1.34
C GLN A 152 21.52 10.41 -1.86
N SER A 153 21.21 10.86 -3.08
CA SER A 153 21.68 12.16 -3.58
C SER A 153 21.01 13.33 -2.83
N ILE A 154 19.83 13.08 -2.26
CA ILE A 154 19.07 14.04 -1.44
C ILE A 154 19.53 13.92 0.02
N PRO A 155 20.19 14.94 0.60
CA PRO A 155 20.75 14.87 1.96
C PRO A 155 19.70 14.57 3.05
N ALA A 156 18.47 15.05 2.89
CA ALA A 156 17.38 14.83 3.82
C ALA A 156 16.93 13.36 3.92
N HIS A 157 17.23 12.53 2.93
CA HIS A 157 16.90 11.11 2.94
C HIS A 157 17.87 10.26 3.78
N ARG A 158 19.14 10.70 3.90
CA ARG A 158 20.21 9.90 4.52
C ARG A 158 19.92 9.44 5.95
N PRO A 159 19.36 10.27 6.84
CA PRO A 159 19.07 9.83 8.22
C PRO A 159 18.01 8.73 8.29
N TYR A 160 17.22 8.54 7.23
CA TYR A 160 16.05 7.66 7.16
C TYR A 160 16.18 6.55 6.11
N TRP A 161 17.37 6.39 5.54
CA TRP A 161 17.64 5.43 4.46
C TRP A 161 17.15 4.01 4.77
N GLY A 162 17.33 3.55 6.01
CA GLY A 162 16.95 2.21 6.44
C GLY A 162 15.45 1.91 6.32
N THR A 163 14.59 2.93 6.26
CA THR A 163 13.14 2.74 6.13
C THR A 163 12.68 2.59 4.68
N ALA A 164 13.59 2.67 3.69
CA ALA A 164 13.26 2.68 2.26
C ALA A 164 12.51 1.43 1.76
N HIS A 165 12.66 0.27 2.40
CA HIS A 165 11.89 -0.95 2.14
C HIS A 165 10.79 -1.18 3.17
N GLY A 166 10.29 -0.12 3.80
CA GLY A 166 9.21 -0.16 4.75
C GLY A 166 7.92 -0.77 4.18
N VAL A 167 7.20 -1.49 5.03
CA VAL A 167 5.89 -2.06 4.75
C VAL A 167 4.90 -1.50 5.75
N ASP A 168 3.80 -0.91 5.25
CA ASP A 168 2.72 -0.38 6.05
C ASP A 168 1.51 -1.31 5.98
N LEU A 169 1.10 -1.82 7.14
CA LEU A 169 -0.01 -2.75 7.29
C LEU A 169 -1.21 -2.06 7.90
N VAL A 170 -2.38 -2.15 7.24
CA VAL A 170 -3.68 -1.76 7.79
C VAL A 170 -4.55 -2.99 7.98
N ALA A 171 -5.36 -3.04 9.04
CA ALA A 171 -6.30 -4.13 9.24
C ALA A 171 -7.62 -3.85 8.53
N LEU A 172 -8.23 -4.90 8.00
CA LEU A 172 -9.54 -4.85 7.35
C LEU A 172 -10.61 -5.54 8.20
N ASP A 173 -11.81 -4.96 8.18
CA ASP A 173 -13.00 -5.62 8.71
C ASP A 173 -13.53 -6.71 7.75
N ARG A 174 -14.67 -7.32 8.11
CA ARG A 174 -15.34 -8.34 7.27
C ARG A 174 -15.79 -7.85 5.89
N TRP A 175 -15.94 -6.53 5.73
CA TRP A 175 -16.34 -5.89 4.47
C TRP A 175 -15.16 -5.42 3.63
N GLY A 176 -13.94 -5.58 4.14
CA GLY A 176 -12.73 -5.09 3.51
C GLY A 176 -12.48 -3.60 3.74
N LEU A 177 -13.09 -3.01 4.76
CA LEU A 177 -12.93 -1.61 5.13
C LEU A 177 -11.86 -1.49 6.23
N ARG A 178 -11.02 -0.45 6.15
CA ARG A 178 -9.99 -0.16 7.14
C ARG A 178 -10.47 0.69 8.31
N ALA A 179 -11.61 1.38 8.14
CA ALA A 179 -12.14 2.31 9.13
C ALA A 179 -13.65 2.41 9.05
N ASN A 180 -14.28 2.84 10.14
CA ASN A 180 -15.69 3.19 10.17
C ASN A 180 -15.85 4.65 9.69
N GLY A 181 -15.99 4.83 8.37
CA GLY A 181 -16.08 6.10 7.64
C GLY A 181 -14.97 6.25 6.59
N VAL A 182 -15.06 7.29 5.76
CA VAL A 182 -14.12 7.51 4.65
C VAL A 182 -12.72 7.86 5.17
N MET A 183 -12.63 8.85 6.05
CA MET A 183 -11.40 9.32 6.68
C MET A 183 -11.76 9.94 8.05
N PRO A 184 -12.15 9.11 9.04
CA PRO A 184 -12.53 9.64 10.35
C PRO A 184 -11.33 10.26 11.06
N ALA A 185 -11.53 11.42 11.68
CA ALA A 185 -10.47 12.13 12.41
C ALA A 185 -10.01 11.37 13.67
N ASP A 186 -10.89 10.64 14.32
CA ASP A 186 -10.59 9.84 15.50
C ASP A 186 -9.88 8.54 15.08
N PRO A 187 -8.60 8.32 15.46
CA PRO A 187 -7.84 7.12 15.11
C PRO A 187 -8.48 5.83 15.64
N ARG A 188 -9.26 5.88 16.72
CA ARG A 188 -9.97 4.72 17.30
C ARG A 188 -11.05 4.16 16.37
N ARG A 189 -11.43 4.87 15.31
CA ARG A 189 -12.37 4.38 14.30
C ARG A 189 -11.72 3.52 13.22
N TYR A 190 -10.38 3.34 13.26
CA TYR A 190 -9.63 2.48 12.36
C TYR A 190 -9.51 1.07 12.94
N VAL A 191 -9.73 0.06 12.10
CA VAL A 191 -9.78 -1.36 12.51
C VAL A 191 -8.48 -1.84 13.14
N ILE A 192 -7.35 -1.24 12.74
CA ILE A 192 -6.03 -1.62 13.23
C ILE A 192 -5.67 -0.95 14.56
N PHE A 193 -6.28 0.21 14.90
CA PHE A 193 -5.93 0.96 16.10
C PHE A 193 -6.11 0.10 17.37
N GLY A 194 -5.11 0.10 18.24
CA GLY A 194 -5.09 -0.67 19.49
C GLY A 194 -4.85 -2.18 19.30
N ARG A 195 -4.65 -2.68 18.06
CA ARG A 195 -4.30 -4.10 17.88
C ARG A 195 -2.95 -4.42 18.47
N PRO A 196 -2.81 -5.58 19.14
CA PRO A 196 -1.52 -6.02 19.69
C PRO A 196 -0.48 -6.20 18.59
N VAL A 197 0.74 -5.73 18.85
CA VAL A 197 1.94 -5.97 18.07
C VAL A 197 2.82 -6.94 18.82
N ILE A 198 3.33 -7.95 18.13
CA ILE A 198 4.17 -9.00 18.68
C ILE A 198 5.53 -9.04 17.98
N ALA A 199 6.53 -9.55 18.65
CA ALA A 199 7.89 -9.68 18.10
C ALA A 199 7.90 -10.62 16.88
N PRO A 200 8.30 -10.12 15.67
CA PRO A 200 8.32 -10.92 14.45
C PRO A 200 9.57 -11.81 14.32
N CYS A 201 10.51 -11.68 15.24
CA CYS A 201 11.74 -12.44 15.31
C CYS A 201 12.26 -12.54 16.74
N ALA A 202 13.08 -13.53 17.05
CA ALA A 202 13.79 -13.62 18.33
C ALA A 202 15.03 -12.71 18.29
N GLY A 203 15.18 -11.84 19.29
CA GLY A 203 16.27 -10.88 19.33
C GLY A 203 16.29 -9.99 20.55
N ASP A 204 17.18 -9.04 20.55
CA ASP A 204 17.35 -8.08 21.64
C ASP A 204 16.74 -6.73 21.25
N VAL A 205 16.03 -6.09 22.16
CA VAL A 205 15.49 -4.73 21.99
C VAL A 205 16.68 -3.75 22.02
N VAL A 206 16.91 -3.05 20.93
CA VAL A 206 17.96 -2.02 20.81
C VAL A 206 17.46 -0.68 21.34
N GLU A 207 16.21 -0.34 20.97
CA GLU A 207 15.57 0.91 21.33
C GLU A 207 14.08 0.68 21.58
N ALA A 208 13.50 1.42 22.53
CA ALA A 208 12.08 1.45 22.79
C ALA A 208 11.69 2.86 23.20
N ILE A 209 10.89 3.52 22.38
CA ILE A 209 10.41 4.90 22.56
C ILE A 209 8.90 4.88 22.75
N ASP A 210 8.42 5.57 23.78
CA ASP A 210 7.00 5.71 24.09
C ASP A 210 6.69 7.13 24.60
N GLY A 211 5.39 7.45 24.72
CA GLY A 211 4.92 8.70 25.32
C GLY A 211 4.55 9.80 24.32
N LEU A 212 4.83 9.62 23.02
CA LEU A 212 4.34 10.54 22.00
C LEU A 212 2.82 10.34 21.77
N PRO A 213 2.03 11.42 21.63
CA PRO A 213 0.58 11.32 21.46
C PRO A 213 0.18 10.69 20.14
N ASP A 214 -0.97 10.03 20.13
CA ASP A 214 -1.65 9.65 18.88
C ASP A 214 -2.25 10.90 18.23
N MET A 215 -1.90 11.14 16.96
CA MET A 215 -2.38 12.28 16.18
C MET A 215 -3.81 12.06 15.70
N LEU A 216 -4.57 13.15 15.53
CA LEU A 216 -5.84 13.11 14.81
C LEU A 216 -5.58 12.94 13.30
N VAL A 217 -6.38 12.13 12.63
CA VAL A 217 -6.27 11.97 11.18
C VAL A 217 -6.81 13.21 10.46
N PRO A 218 -6.09 13.79 9.50
CA PRO A 218 -4.83 13.37 8.90
C PRO A 218 -3.59 14.15 9.42
N GLU A 219 -3.61 14.66 10.64
CA GLU A 219 -2.50 15.38 11.24
C GLU A 219 -1.29 14.46 11.44
N VAL A 220 -0.07 15.00 11.30
CA VAL A 220 1.18 14.25 11.41
C VAL A 220 2.18 15.01 12.29
N ASP A 221 2.96 14.29 13.08
CA ASP A 221 4.13 14.80 13.78
C ASP A 221 5.38 14.50 12.94
N ARG A 222 5.91 15.52 12.27
CA ARG A 222 7.05 15.38 11.35
C ARG A 222 8.40 15.36 12.05
N ASP A 223 8.45 15.74 13.31
CA ASP A 223 9.68 15.78 14.08
C ASP A 223 10.05 14.38 14.61
N HIS A 224 9.06 13.49 14.71
CA HIS A 224 9.23 12.13 15.19
C HIS A 224 8.77 11.11 14.12
N LEU A 225 9.63 10.81 13.13
CA LEU A 225 9.28 10.01 11.96
C LEU A 225 8.55 8.70 12.32
N ALA A 226 9.14 7.86 13.18
CA ALA A 226 8.57 6.55 13.55
C ALA A 226 7.55 6.62 14.70
N GLY A 227 7.34 7.79 15.31
CA GLY A 227 6.50 7.93 16.50
C GLY A 227 7.00 7.07 17.67
N ASN A 228 6.07 6.54 18.46
CA ASN A 228 6.39 5.49 19.42
C ASN A 228 6.81 4.23 18.66
N HIS A 229 7.95 3.66 19.00
CA HIS A 229 8.51 2.57 18.22
C HIS A 229 9.45 1.67 19.02
N VAL A 230 9.75 0.51 18.45
CA VAL A 230 10.75 -0.43 18.97
C VAL A 230 11.66 -0.86 17.84
N ILE A 231 12.97 -0.90 18.11
CA ILE A 231 13.97 -1.51 17.22
C ILE A 231 14.42 -2.82 17.86
N LEU A 232 14.24 -3.93 17.12
CA LEU A 232 14.71 -5.27 17.50
C LEU A 232 15.93 -5.65 16.67
N ARG A 233 16.98 -6.18 17.29
CA ARG A 233 18.13 -6.75 16.57
C ARG A 233 17.96 -8.26 16.44
N CYS A 234 17.68 -8.71 15.22
CA CYS A 234 17.43 -10.10 14.89
C CYS A 234 18.34 -10.53 13.73
N ALA A 235 19.06 -11.64 13.88
CA ALA A 235 19.87 -12.26 12.80
C ALA A 235 20.81 -11.25 12.09
N GLY A 236 21.35 -10.28 12.82
CA GLY A 236 22.27 -9.26 12.28
C GLY A 236 21.59 -8.13 11.48
N ALA A 237 20.28 -7.98 11.60
CA ALA A 237 19.52 -6.86 11.09
C ALA A 237 18.80 -6.15 12.25
N GLU A 238 18.50 -4.89 12.09
CA GLU A 238 17.61 -4.11 12.96
C GLU A 238 16.23 -4.01 12.31
N ILE A 239 15.22 -4.43 13.07
CA ILE A 239 13.82 -4.43 12.66
C ILE A 239 13.12 -3.31 13.42
N LEU A 240 12.65 -2.29 12.70
CA LEU A 240 11.84 -1.21 13.24
C LEU A 240 10.36 -1.60 13.16
N LEU A 241 9.65 -1.41 14.26
CA LEU A 241 8.20 -1.45 14.38
C LEU A 241 7.73 -0.10 14.89
N GLY A 242 6.89 0.63 14.16
CA GLY A 242 6.58 2.03 14.44
C GLY A 242 5.10 2.38 14.48
N HIS A 243 4.83 3.64 14.87
CA HIS A 243 3.54 4.29 15.02
C HIS A 243 2.67 3.67 16.11
N PHE A 244 3.28 3.26 17.24
CA PHE A 244 2.55 2.65 18.33
C PHE A 244 1.66 3.64 19.07
N GLN A 245 0.63 3.11 19.70
CA GLN A 245 -0.28 3.84 20.57
C GLN A 245 0.48 4.39 21.78
N ALA A 246 0.18 5.61 22.15
CA ALA A 246 0.76 6.26 23.33
C ALA A 246 0.58 5.42 24.60
N GLY A 247 1.66 5.20 25.34
CA GLY A 247 1.68 4.44 26.59
C GLY A 247 1.49 2.93 26.43
N SER A 248 1.68 2.38 25.20
CA SER A 248 1.44 0.97 24.93
C SER A 248 2.68 0.11 24.78
N VAL A 249 3.89 0.69 24.80
CA VAL A 249 5.13 -0.08 24.65
C VAL A 249 5.39 -0.89 25.93
N GLU A 250 5.47 -2.21 25.80
CA GLU A 250 5.58 -3.16 26.93
C GLU A 250 7.01 -3.65 27.15
N VAL A 251 7.95 -3.22 26.30
CA VAL A 251 9.34 -3.69 26.30
C VAL A 251 10.32 -2.55 26.57
N ARG A 252 11.57 -2.89 26.91
CA ARG A 252 12.65 -1.91 27.17
C ARG A 252 13.95 -2.31 26.50
N ALA A 253 14.80 -1.34 26.21
CA ALA A 253 16.14 -1.58 25.67
C ALA A 253 16.93 -2.59 26.52
N GLY A 254 17.65 -3.49 25.87
CA GLY A 254 18.38 -4.61 26.47
C GLY A 254 17.52 -5.84 26.79
N GLN A 255 16.19 -5.80 26.65
CA GLN A 255 15.33 -6.96 26.86
C GLN A 255 15.45 -7.92 25.67
N ARG A 256 15.53 -9.23 25.97
CA ARG A 256 15.50 -10.29 24.96
C ARG A 256 14.09 -10.79 24.75
N LEU A 257 13.67 -10.87 23.48
CA LEU A 257 12.33 -11.32 23.06
C LEU A 257 12.41 -12.62 22.28
N LYS A 258 11.35 -13.40 22.36
CA LYS A 258 11.04 -14.54 21.48
C LYS A 258 10.01 -14.12 20.46
N ILE A 259 9.91 -14.84 19.36
CA ILE A 259 8.83 -14.68 18.38
C ILE A 259 7.49 -14.81 19.12
N GLY A 260 6.59 -13.84 18.90
CA GLY A 260 5.26 -13.81 19.48
C GLY A 260 5.15 -13.09 20.83
N ASP A 261 6.27 -12.69 21.45
CA ASP A 261 6.22 -11.89 22.68
C ASP A 261 5.54 -10.53 22.41
N ALA A 262 4.76 -10.05 23.37
CA ALA A 262 4.10 -8.75 23.27
C ALA A 262 5.12 -7.61 23.19
N VAL A 263 4.86 -6.65 22.30
CA VAL A 263 5.73 -5.47 22.09
C VAL A 263 5.01 -4.18 22.42
N ALA A 264 3.86 -3.94 21.80
CA ALA A 264 3.08 -2.71 21.91
C ALA A 264 1.66 -2.89 21.31
N ARG A 265 0.98 -1.77 21.08
CA ARG A 265 -0.28 -1.70 20.31
C ARG A 265 -0.14 -0.72 19.17
N VAL A 266 -0.79 -1.01 18.04
CA VAL A 266 -0.83 -0.09 16.90
C VAL A 266 -1.55 1.20 17.29
N GLY A 267 -0.95 2.33 16.97
CA GLY A 267 -1.47 3.67 17.22
C GLY A 267 -1.47 4.56 15.98
N ASN A 268 -1.27 5.86 16.20
CA ASN A 268 -1.16 6.90 15.17
C ASN A 268 -0.17 7.99 15.58
N SER A 269 0.94 7.62 16.23
CA SER A 269 1.97 8.56 16.70
C SER A 269 3.03 8.78 15.62
N GLY A 270 3.59 9.99 15.56
CA GLY A 270 4.66 10.34 14.62
C GLY A 270 4.18 10.77 13.24
N ASN A 271 5.02 10.56 12.22
CA ASN A 271 4.73 10.97 10.84
C ASN A 271 3.82 9.95 10.12
N THR A 272 2.62 9.81 10.60
CA THR A 272 1.59 8.92 10.05
C THR A 272 0.30 9.68 9.81
N SER A 273 -0.30 9.54 8.62
CA SER A 273 -1.53 10.23 8.27
C SER A 273 -2.80 9.47 8.66
N GLU A 274 -2.70 8.18 8.99
CA GLU A 274 -3.77 7.33 9.52
C GLU A 274 -3.18 6.09 10.21
N PRO A 275 -3.87 5.47 11.18
CA PRO A 275 -3.37 4.30 11.91
C PRO A 275 -2.93 3.16 11.00
N HIS A 276 -1.68 2.73 11.16
CA HIS A 276 -1.11 1.56 10.51
C HIS A 276 0.08 1.03 11.32
N LEU A 277 0.51 -0.19 11.06
CA LEU A 277 1.79 -0.69 11.55
C LEU A 277 2.84 -0.51 10.46
N HIS A 278 3.86 0.30 10.75
CA HIS A 278 5.07 0.38 9.95
C HIS A 278 6.07 -0.68 10.39
N ILE A 279 6.66 -1.41 9.45
CA ILE A 279 7.75 -2.37 9.70
C ILE A 279 8.78 -2.30 8.57
N ASN A 280 10.05 -2.21 8.94
CA ASN A 280 11.18 -2.35 8.01
C ASN A 280 12.35 -3.08 8.66
N ALA A 281 13.32 -3.49 7.83
CA ALA A 281 14.61 -3.99 8.27
C ALA A 281 15.75 -3.19 7.66
N GLN A 282 16.84 -3.05 8.40
CA GLN A 282 18.04 -2.34 7.99
C GLN A 282 19.29 -2.97 8.60
N GLN A 283 20.48 -2.62 8.09
CA GLN A 283 21.71 -2.79 8.83
C GLN A 283 21.70 -1.87 10.07
N PRO A 284 22.49 -2.16 11.11
CA PRO A 284 22.54 -1.26 12.25
C PRO A 284 22.82 0.18 11.86
N GLY A 285 21.97 1.10 12.32
CA GLY A 285 22.16 2.53 12.20
C GLY A 285 23.22 3.05 13.16
N THR A 286 23.36 4.37 13.23
CA THR A 286 24.22 5.01 14.22
C THR A 286 23.40 5.50 15.42
N SER A 287 24.03 5.69 16.58
CA SER A 287 23.36 6.23 17.76
C SER A 287 22.73 7.63 17.58
N LYS A 288 23.24 8.42 16.60
CA LYS A 288 22.71 9.74 16.26
C LYS A 288 21.67 9.71 15.13
N ALA A 289 21.63 8.62 14.37
CA ALA A 289 20.71 8.41 13.25
C ALA A 289 20.31 6.92 13.21
N PRO A 290 19.41 6.46 14.10
CA PRO A 290 19.08 5.04 14.24
C PRO A 290 18.46 4.44 12.97
N PHE A 291 17.88 5.25 12.08
CA PHE A 291 17.24 4.80 10.84
C PHE A 291 18.13 4.95 9.59
N SER A 292 19.45 5.22 9.76
CA SER A 292 20.37 5.48 8.64
C SER A 292 21.09 4.24 8.11
N GLY A 293 20.82 3.06 8.65
CA GLY A 293 21.41 1.81 8.18
C GLY A 293 20.99 1.48 6.75
N ALA A 294 21.79 0.67 6.01
CA ALA A 294 21.38 0.24 4.69
C ALA A 294 20.09 -0.58 4.76
N PRO A 295 19.06 -0.26 3.96
CA PRO A 295 17.77 -0.95 3.99
C PRO A 295 17.93 -2.40 3.56
N ILE A 296 17.14 -3.29 4.15
CA ILE A 296 17.11 -4.72 3.83
C ILE A 296 15.66 -5.07 3.49
N PRO A 297 15.39 -5.67 2.31
CA PRO A 297 14.06 -6.15 1.97
C PRO A 297 13.59 -7.22 2.96
N ILE A 298 12.32 -7.18 3.35
CA ILE A 298 11.72 -8.14 4.28
C ILE A 298 10.73 -9.05 3.58
N ARG A 299 10.62 -10.28 4.08
CA ARG A 299 9.52 -11.18 3.80
C ARG A 299 8.78 -11.46 5.10
N ILE A 300 7.47 -11.34 5.06
CA ILE A 300 6.60 -11.67 6.20
C ILE A 300 5.83 -12.95 5.86
N GLU A 301 5.90 -13.97 6.73
CA GLU A 301 5.33 -15.30 6.48
C GLU A 301 5.81 -15.87 5.12
N GLY A 302 7.10 -15.72 4.83
CA GLY A 302 7.74 -16.19 3.59
C GLY A 302 7.37 -15.44 2.33
N ARG A 303 6.60 -14.33 2.41
CA ARG A 303 6.11 -13.54 1.29
C ARG A 303 6.72 -12.15 1.23
N TYR A 304 7.22 -11.76 0.06
CA TYR A 304 7.52 -10.35 -0.20
C TYR A 304 6.21 -9.59 -0.41
N LEU A 305 5.93 -8.67 0.48
CA LEU A 305 4.66 -7.95 0.49
C LEU A 305 4.78 -6.65 -0.31
N VAL A 306 3.93 -6.50 -1.30
CA VAL A 306 3.83 -5.29 -2.13
C VAL A 306 2.47 -4.62 -1.90
N ARG A 307 2.31 -3.37 -2.31
CA ARG A 307 1.04 -2.65 -2.23
C ARG A 307 -0.13 -3.53 -2.68
N ASN A 308 -1.23 -3.46 -1.97
CA ASN A 308 -2.44 -4.26 -2.16
C ASN A 308 -2.30 -5.78 -1.88
N SER A 309 -1.12 -6.28 -1.48
CA SER A 309 -1.01 -7.63 -0.95
C SER A 309 -1.90 -7.78 0.28
N ARG A 310 -2.63 -8.90 0.36
CA ARG A 310 -3.39 -9.26 1.55
C ARG A 310 -2.61 -10.29 2.35
N LEU A 311 -2.34 -9.97 3.62
CA LEU A 311 -1.77 -10.87 4.61
C LEU A 311 -2.91 -11.39 5.48
N ILE A 312 -3.18 -12.69 5.41
CA ILE A 312 -4.18 -13.36 6.25
C ILE A 312 -3.44 -14.16 7.30
N VAL A 313 -3.52 -13.71 8.55
CA VAL A 313 -2.94 -14.39 9.70
C VAL A 313 -4.04 -15.22 10.35
N ARG A 314 -3.81 -16.53 10.46
CA ARG A 314 -4.77 -17.47 11.05
C ARG A 314 -4.45 -17.69 12.53
N ALA A 315 -5.47 -17.97 13.35
CA ALA A 315 -5.25 -18.43 14.71
C ALA A 315 -4.51 -19.78 14.69
N HIS A 316 -3.49 -19.94 15.55
CA HIS A 316 -2.83 -21.24 15.74
C HIS A 316 -3.87 -22.22 16.29
N GLY A 317 -4.21 -23.23 15.52
CA GLY A 317 -5.22 -24.25 15.89
C GLY A 317 -6.12 -24.76 14.76
N ASN A 318 -6.19 -24.03 13.62
CA ASN A 318 -6.95 -24.47 12.44
C ASN A 318 -5.99 -24.65 11.24
N GLN A 319 -5.07 -25.61 11.34
CA GLN A 319 -4.54 -26.25 10.13
C GLN A 319 -5.55 -27.32 9.71
N PRO A 320 -6.00 -27.37 8.42
CA PRO A 320 -6.88 -28.41 7.91
C PRO A 320 -6.21 -29.76 7.93
#